data_7622ad284f7d9668a67bd9225321288d
#
_entry.id   7622ad284f7d9668a67bd9225321288d
#
_cell.length_a   1.000
_cell.length_b   1.000
_cell.length_c   1.000
_cell.angle_alpha   90.00
_cell.angle_beta   90.00
_cell.angle_gamma   90.00
#
_symmetry.space_group_name_H-M   'P 1'
#
loop_
_entity.id
_entity.type
_entity.pdbx_description
1 polymer ?
#
loop_
_entity_poly.entity_id
_entity_poly.type
_entity_poly.pdbx_seq_one_letter_code
_entity_poly.pdbx_strand_id
1 'polypeptide(L)'
;LGPILTWKSNSKDPEQRVAELFASAMPRIEAFEATFKAALKLSLDQWARRQAGTLGAEPAFKRGHRIDLLKDAIAPLKGQLKPRQFKRLAQALSMMFGVEVLIVLKDIWGLDSRDMMAVAEWAAGALVRAAVAESGAKATGGSAPAEIDMS
;
A
#
# COMPACT_ATOMS: atom_id res chain seq x y z
N LEU A 1 23.46 -1.63 0.79
CA LEU A 1 22.33 -1.58 1.72
C LEU A 1 21.47 -0.38 1.37
N GLY A 2 20.26 -0.62 0.89
CA GLY A 2 19.30 0.44 0.60
C GLY A 2 18.80 1.14 1.87
N PRO A 3 18.12 2.29 1.76
CA PRO A 3 17.58 3.00 2.91
C PRO A 3 16.57 2.13 3.63
N ILE A 4 16.73 1.99 4.95
CA ILE A 4 15.81 1.25 5.79
C ILE A 4 14.65 2.16 6.14
N LEU A 5 13.44 1.75 5.79
CA LEU A 5 12.22 2.44 6.20
C LEU A 5 11.83 1.94 7.59
N THR A 6 11.92 2.84 8.57
CA THR A 6 11.48 2.58 9.93
C THR A 6 10.38 3.55 10.30
N TRP A 7 9.40 3.08 11.06
CA TRP A 7 8.36 3.93 11.59
C TRP A 7 7.86 3.37 12.91
N LYS A 8 7.27 4.22 13.72
CA LYS A 8 6.62 3.84 14.98
C LYS A 8 5.35 4.67 15.15
N SER A 9 4.36 4.08 15.78
CA SER A 9 3.13 4.77 16.15
C SER A 9 2.69 4.33 17.53
N ASN A 10 2.16 5.26 18.30
CA ASN A 10 1.50 5.02 19.58
C ASN A 10 -0.02 4.93 19.42
N SER A 11 -0.54 5.18 18.24
CA SER A 11 -1.97 5.13 17.95
C SER A 11 -2.48 3.69 17.84
N LYS A 12 -3.71 3.48 18.23
CA LYS A 12 -4.47 2.24 17.98
C LYS A 12 -5.47 2.39 16.84
N ASP A 13 -5.61 3.60 16.30
CA ASP A 13 -6.45 3.89 15.16
C ASP A 13 -5.72 3.50 13.86
N PRO A 14 -6.23 2.52 13.10
CA PRO A 14 -5.55 2.05 11.89
C PRO A 14 -5.41 3.14 10.82
N GLU A 15 -6.38 4.04 10.68
CA GLU A 15 -6.29 5.14 9.73
C GLU A 15 -5.15 6.10 10.08
N GLN A 16 -5.05 6.47 11.36
CA GLN A 16 -3.96 7.34 11.83
C GLN A 16 -2.60 6.65 11.68
N ARG A 17 -2.51 5.36 12.00
CA ARG A 17 -1.28 4.59 11.85
C ARG A 17 -0.80 4.56 10.40
N VAL A 18 -1.70 4.36 9.45
CA VAL A 18 -1.38 4.39 8.02
C VAL A 18 -0.92 5.79 7.60
N ALA A 19 -1.60 6.85 8.04
CA ALA A 19 -1.19 8.22 7.76
C ALA A 19 0.22 8.52 8.30
N GLU A 20 0.52 8.08 9.52
CA GLU A 20 1.84 8.24 10.14
C GLU A 20 2.92 7.45 9.39
N LEU A 21 2.62 6.24 8.93
CA LEU A 21 3.53 5.45 8.11
C LEU A 21 3.86 6.19 6.81
N PHE A 22 2.85 6.70 6.12
CA PHE A 22 3.04 7.42 4.86
C PHE A 22 3.84 8.71 5.07
N ALA A 23 3.51 9.47 6.11
CA ALA A 23 4.21 10.70 6.45
C ALA A 23 5.69 10.47 6.79
N SER A 24 6.01 9.32 7.38
CA SER A 24 7.38 8.94 7.71
C SER A 24 8.15 8.37 6.51
N ALA A 25 7.51 7.50 5.74
CA ALA A 25 8.18 6.73 4.70
C ALA A 25 8.28 7.45 3.35
N MET A 26 7.22 8.13 2.91
CA MET A 26 7.18 8.73 1.56
C MET A 26 8.23 9.81 1.34
N PRO A 27 8.49 10.75 2.27
CA PRO A 27 9.58 11.71 2.11
C PRO A 27 10.96 11.04 1.97
N ARG A 28 11.16 9.92 2.66
CA ARG A 28 12.40 9.16 2.59
C ARG A 28 12.53 8.44 1.26
N ILE A 29 11.44 7.87 0.75
CA ILE A 29 11.41 7.26 -0.59
C ILE A 29 11.73 8.32 -1.65
N GLU A 30 11.17 9.50 -1.53
CA GLU A 30 11.44 10.62 -2.43
C GLU A 30 12.89 11.10 -2.35
N ALA A 31 13.44 11.20 -1.14
CA ALA A 31 14.84 11.57 -0.95
C ALA A 31 15.82 10.58 -1.59
N PHE A 32 15.45 9.31 -1.67
CA PHE A 32 16.23 8.23 -2.30
C PHE A 32 15.61 7.72 -3.61
N GLU A 33 14.93 8.61 -4.31
CA GLU A 33 14.19 8.28 -5.53
C GLU A 33 15.03 7.51 -6.55
N ALA A 34 16.25 7.94 -6.80
CA ALA A 34 17.14 7.29 -7.77
C ALA A 34 17.43 5.83 -7.37
N THR A 35 17.66 5.57 -6.09
CA THR A 35 17.92 4.23 -5.56
C THR A 35 16.68 3.34 -5.72
N PHE A 36 15.50 3.83 -5.37
CA PHE A 36 14.27 3.05 -5.50
C PHE A 36 13.88 2.81 -6.96
N LYS A 37 14.08 3.80 -7.84
CA LYS A 37 13.85 3.64 -9.27
C LYS A 37 14.84 2.65 -9.91
N ALA A 38 16.10 2.66 -9.49
CA ALA A 38 17.09 1.68 -9.94
C ALA A 38 16.71 0.25 -9.50
N ALA A 39 16.22 0.09 -8.28
CA ALA A 39 15.71 -1.20 -7.79
C ALA A 39 14.51 -1.70 -8.60
N LEU A 40 13.58 -0.80 -8.92
CA LEU A 40 12.45 -1.13 -9.78
C LEU A 40 12.90 -1.54 -11.19
N LYS A 41 13.83 -0.78 -11.78
CA LYS A 41 14.42 -1.10 -13.09
C LYS A 41 15.05 -2.49 -13.09
N LEU A 42 15.82 -2.82 -12.06
CA LEU A 42 16.43 -4.14 -11.91
C LEU A 42 15.39 -5.24 -11.85
N SER A 43 14.31 -5.04 -11.07
CA SER A 43 13.21 -6.01 -10.97
C SER A 43 12.54 -6.27 -12.32
N LEU A 44 12.29 -5.21 -13.07
CA LEU A 44 11.66 -5.29 -14.39
C LEU A 44 12.59 -5.93 -15.40
N ASP A 45 13.88 -5.61 -15.37
CA ASP A 45 14.90 -6.22 -16.23
C ASP A 45 15.03 -7.72 -15.96
N GLN A 46 15.09 -8.13 -14.69
CA GLN A 46 15.13 -9.54 -14.33
C GLN A 46 13.85 -10.28 -14.78
N TRP A 47 12.69 -9.66 -14.64
CA TRP A 47 11.43 -10.23 -15.13
C TRP A 47 11.51 -10.48 -16.63
N ALA A 48 11.94 -9.48 -17.41
CA ALA A 48 12.06 -9.59 -18.86
C ALA A 48 13.05 -10.68 -19.28
N ARG A 49 14.22 -10.74 -18.63
CA ARG A 49 15.23 -11.78 -18.90
C ARG A 49 14.76 -13.18 -18.51
N ARG A 50 13.98 -13.30 -17.44
CA ARG A 50 13.36 -14.58 -17.06
C ARG A 50 12.35 -15.06 -18.12
N GLN A 51 11.54 -14.15 -18.65
CA GLN A 51 10.60 -14.46 -19.74
C GLN A 51 11.35 -14.90 -21.03
N ALA A 52 12.47 -14.28 -21.30
CA ALA A 52 13.33 -14.62 -22.46
C ALA A 52 14.21 -15.87 -22.25
N GLY A 53 14.25 -16.43 -21.04
CA GLY A 53 15.11 -17.57 -20.71
C GLY A 53 16.59 -17.24 -20.58
N THR A 54 16.94 -15.95 -20.39
CA THR A 54 18.33 -15.46 -20.34
C THR A 54 18.80 -15.06 -18.95
N LEU A 55 17.98 -15.18 -17.92
CA LEU A 55 18.35 -14.79 -16.56
C LEU A 55 19.43 -15.70 -15.96
N GLY A 56 19.48 -16.96 -16.36
CA GLY A 56 20.42 -17.93 -15.82
C GLY A 56 20.20 -18.17 -14.31
N ALA A 57 21.32 -18.29 -13.58
CA ALA A 57 21.33 -18.53 -12.13
C ALA A 57 21.37 -17.23 -11.30
N GLU A 58 21.16 -16.07 -11.91
CA GLU A 58 21.16 -14.79 -11.20
C GLU A 58 20.10 -14.79 -10.11
N PRO A 59 20.46 -14.47 -8.84
CA PRO A 59 19.48 -14.41 -7.75
C PRO A 59 18.40 -13.37 -8.00
N ALA A 60 17.14 -13.70 -7.70
CA ALA A 60 16.04 -12.77 -7.83
C ALA A 60 16.20 -11.60 -6.86
N PHE A 61 16.09 -10.38 -7.37
CA PHE A 61 16.02 -9.19 -6.54
C PHE A 61 14.65 -9.14 -5.86
N LYS A 62 14.65 -9.18 -4.53
CA LYS A 62 13.40 -9.18 -3.76
C LYS A 62 12.96 -7.77 -3.41
N ARG A 63 11.70 -7.48 -3.67
CA ARG A 63 11.01 -6.26 -3.28
C ARG A 63 9.80 -6.67 -2.44
N GLY A 64 9.73 -6.26 -1.20
CA GLY A 64 8.61 -6.74 -0.36
C GLY A 64 8.53 -6.11 1.02
N HIS A 65 9.44 -5.21 1.37
CA HIS A 65 9.44 -4.57 2.69
C HIS A 65 8.13 -3.81 2.99
N ARG A 66 7.47 -3.28 1.97
CA ARG A 66 6.19 -2.60 2.14
C ARG A 66 5.11 -3.49 2.72
N ILE A 67 5.16 -4.79 2.45
CA ILE A 67 4.15 -5.74 2.93
C ILE A 67 4.14 -5.76 4.44
N ASP A 68 5.29 -5.91 5.07
CA ASP A 68 5.40 -5.97 6.52
C ASP A 68 5.07 -4.64 7.18
N LEU A 69 5.52 -3.53 6.59
CA LEU A 69 5.20 -2.18 7.06
C LEU A 69 3.69 -1.92 7.06
N LEU A 70 3.02 -2.27 5.97
CA LEU A 70 1.58 -2.05 5.83
C LEU A 70 0.76 -2.97 6.73
N LYS A 71 1.14 -4.24 6.85
CA LYS A 71 0.50 -5.17 7.79
C LYS A 71 0.65 -4.71 9.23
N ASP A 72 1.82 -4.17 9.59
CA ASP A 72 2.04 -3.61 10.92
C ASP A 72 1.18 -2.37 11.16
N ALA A 73 1.07 -1.48 10.17
CA ALA A 73 0.24 -0.29 10.28
C ALA A 73 -1.23 -0.63 10.55
N ILE A 74 -1.78 -1.65 9.89
CA ILE A 74 -3.17 -2.07 10.06
C ILE A 74 -3.36 -3.19 11.09
N ALA A 75 -2.33 -3.52 11.86
CA ALA A 75 -2.37 -4.58 12.89
C ALA A 75 -3.53 -4.44 13.87
N PRO A 76 -3.98 -3.23 14.30
CA PRO A 76 -5.18 -3.10 15.15
C PRO A 76 -6.45 -3.71 14.56
N LEU A 77 -6.50 -3.94 13.24
CA LEU A 77 -7.63 -4.57 12.58
C LEU A 77 -7.57 -6.10 12.55
N LYS A 78 -6.48 -6.70 13.03
CA LYS A 78 -6.42 -8.16 13.23
C LYS A 78 -7.50 -8.58 14.21
N GLY A 79 -8.28 -9.59 13.83
CA GLY A 79 -9.41 -10.05 14.65
C GLY A 79 -10.72 -9.30 14.41
N GLN A 80 -10.68 -8.06 13.91
CA GLN A 80 -11.88 -7.34 13.47
C GLN A 80 -12.24 -7.68 12.03
N LEU A 81 -11.21 -7.77 11.16
CA LEU A 81 -11.37 -8.21 9.79
C LEU A 81 -11.14 -9.72 9.67
N LYS A 82 -11.86 -10.35 8.76
CA LYS A 82 -11.52 -11.72 8.35
C LYS A 82 -10.11 -11.72 7.73
N PRO A 83 -9.36 -12.82 7.84
CA PRO A 83 -7.99 -12.89 7.28
C PRO A 83 -7.91 -12.47 5.81
N ARG A 84 -8.90 -12.84 5.00
CA ARG A 84 -8.97 -12.42 3.58
C ARG A 84 -9.19 -10.93 3.41
N GLN A 85 -10.01 -10.31 4.25
CA GLN A 85 -10.26 -8.86 4.23
C GLN A 85 -9.04 -8.08 4.68
N PHE A 86 -8.35 -8.53 5.72
CA PHE A 86 -7.09 -7.95 6.19
C PHE A 86 -6.03 -7.97 5.08
N LYS A 87 -5.84 -9.12 4.45
CA LYS A 87 -4.90 -9.29 3.35
C LYS A 87 -5.24 -8.37 2.16
N ARG A 88 -6.52 -8.29 1.79
CA ARG A 88 -6.99 -7.41 0.71
C ARG A 88 -6.68 -5.95 1.01
N LEU A 89 -6.91 -5.50 2.23
CA LEU A 89 -6.58 -4.13 2.64
C LEU A 89 -5.08 -3.85 2.51
N ALA A 90 -4.23 -4.75 3.01
CA ALA A 90 -2.79 -4.62 2.87
C ALA A 90 -2.36 -4.56 1.40
N GLN A 91 -2.94 -5.40 0.55
CA GLN A 91 -2.67 -5.41 -0.89
C GLN A 91 -3.10 -4.10 -1.56
N ALA A 92 -4.28 -3.58 -1.23
CA ALA A 92 -4.78 -2.32 -1.78
C ALA A 92 -3.92 -1.14 -1.34
N LEU A 93 -3.56 -1.05 -0.06
CA LEU A 93 -2.66 -0.03 0.46
C LEU A 93 -1.29 -0.07 -0.19
N SER A 94 -0.81 -1.25 -0.57
CA SER A 94 0.51 -1.40 -1.20
C SER A 94 0.60 -0.72 -2.57
N MET A 95 -0.51 -0.50 -3.24
CA MET A 95 -0.56 0.27 -4.50
C MET A 95 -0.36 1.77 -4.26
N MET A 96 -0.70 2.26 -3.07
CA MET A 96 -0.59 3.68 -2.69
C MET A 96 0.72 4.00 -1.99
N PHE A 97 1.64 3.07 -1.93
CA PHE A 97 2.88 3.18 -1.16
C PHE A 97 4.09 2.80 -2.00
N GLY A 98 5.15 3.59 -1.90
CA GLY A 98 6.43 3.26 -2.52
C GLY A 98 6.73 4.08 -3.76
N VAL A 99 7.78 3.68 -4.48
CA VAL A 99 8.29 4.41 -5.64
C VAL A 99 7.27 4.49 -6.79
N GLU A 100 6.36 3.53 -6.89
CA GLU A 100 5.32 3.52 -7.91
C GLU A 100 4.40 4.75 -7.79
N VAL A 101 4.18 5.24 -6.58
CA VAL A 101 3.43 6.48 -6.33
C VAL A 101 4.16 7.67 -6.94
N LEU A 102 5.49 7.74 -6.82
CA LEU A 102 6.31 8.78 -7.45
C LEU A 102 6.17 8.74 -8.97
N ILE A 103 6.21 7.55 -9.55
CA ILE A 103 6.09 7.39 -11.00
C ILE A 103 4.74 7.90 -11.49
N VAL A 104 3.67 7.52 -10.82
CA VAL A 104 2.31 7.92 -11.24
C VAL A 104 2.04 9.38 -10.94
N LEU A 105 2.21 9.81 -9.70
CA LEU A 105 1.77 11.14 -9.27
C LEU A 105 2.77 12.24 -9.59
N LYS A 106 4.07 11.96 -9.49
CA LYS A 106 5.12 12.93 -9.78
C LYS A 106 5.47 12.95 -11.26
N ASP A 107 5.86 11.81 -11.84
CA ASP A 107 6.38 11.77 -13.21
C ASP A 107 5.29 11.92 -14.26
N ILE A 108 4.13 11.27 -14.07
CA ILE A 108 3.01 11.33 -15.04
C ILE A 108 2.16 12.58 -14.81
N TRP A 109 1.73 12.83 -13.56
CA TRP A 109 0.84 13.94 -13.23
C TRP A 109 1.56 15.25 -12.95
N GLY A 110 2.86 15.23 -12.69
CA GLY A 110 3.65 16.42 -12.38
C GLY A 110 3.34 17.06 -11.03
N LEU A 111 2.82 16.29 -10.08
CA LEU A 111 2.51 16.81 -8.75
C LEU A 111 3.77 17.07 -7.95
N ASP A 112 3.76 18.11 -7.12
CA ASP A 112 4.78 18.33 -6.11
C ASP A 112 4.62 17.36 -4.92
N SER A 113 5.60 17.36 -4.02
CA SER A 113 5.60 16.46 -2.85
C SER A 113 4.35 16.61 -1.98
N ARG A 114 3.88 17.82 -1.77
CA ARG A 114 2.73 18.12 -0.94
C ARG A 114 1.44 17.56 -1.53
N ASP A 115 1.21 17.82 -2.82
CA ASP A 115 0.01 17.35 -3.51
C ASP A 115 0.01 15.83 -3.68
N MET A 116 1.17 15.24 -3.95
CA MET A 116 1.35 13.80 -4.03
C MET A 116 0.99 13.12 -2.70
N MET A 117 1.50 13.66 -1.57
CA MET A 117 1.17 13.14 -0.25
C MET A 117 -0.32 13.27 0.07
N ALA A 118 -0.93 14.39 -0.29
CA ALA A 118 -2.36 14.60 -0.06
C ALA A 118 -3.22 13.56 -0.79
N VAL A 119 -2.90 13.23 -2.03
CA VAL A 119 -3.61 12.20 -2.80
C VAL A 119 -3.41 10.82 -2.18
N ALA A 120 -2.17 10.46 -1.86
CA ALA A 120 -1.85 9.14 -1.32
C ALA A 120 -2.52 8.92 0.06
N GLU A 121 -2.47 9.90 0.94
CA GLU A 121 -3.09 9.83 2.27
C GLU A 121 -4.62 9.77 2.18
N TRP A 122 -5.21 10.57 1.29
CA TRP A 122 -6.66 10.53 1.06
C TRP A 122 -7.11 9.15 0.58
N ALA A 123 -6.41 8.58 -0.39
CA ALA A 123 -6.72 7.25 -0.92
C ALA A 123 -6.53 6.16 0.14
N ALA A 124 -5.43 6.19 0.87
CA ALA A 124 -5.14 5.23 1.93
C ALA A 124 -6.18 5.28 3.05
N GLY A 125 -6.55 6.48 3.50
CA GLY A 125 -7.59 6.66 4.51
C GLY A 125 -8.96 6.14 4.05
N ALA A 126 -9.33 6.38 2.80
CA ALA A 126 -10.56 5.88 2.20
C ALA A 126 -10.59 4.34 2.17
N LEU A 127 -9.47 3.69 1.86
CA LEU A 127 -9.36 2.23 1.86
C LEU A 127 -9.55 1.65 3.26
N VAL A 128 -8.91 2.25 4.27
CA VAL A 128 -9.06 1.82 5.66
C VAL A 128 -10.51 1.96 6.11
N ARG A 129 -11.13 3.10 5.86
CA ARG A 129 -12.54 3.33 6.22
C ARG A 129 -13.48 2.35 5.53
N ALA A 130 -13.25 2.05 4.24
CA ALA A 130 -14.05 1.08 3.51
C ALA A 130 -13.94 -0.33 4.12
N ALA A 131 -12.74 -0.75 4.49
CA ALA A 131 -12.52 -2.05 5.11
C ALA A 131 -13.21 -2.14 6.49
N VAL A 132 -13.12 -1.10 7.30
CA VAL A 132 -13.78 -1.02 8.60
C VAL A 132 -15.30 -1.04 8.45
N ALA A 133 -15.85 -0.31 7.49
CA ALA A 133 -17.28 -0.28 7.21
C ALA A 133 -17.82 -1.66 6.79
N GLU A 134 -17.09 -2.40 5.96
CA GLU A 134 -17.47 -3.77 5.58
C GLU A 134 -17.52 -4.72 6.78
N SER A 135 -16.58 -4.61 7.73
CA SER A 135 -16.56 -5.43 8.91
C SER A 135 -17.75 -5.11 9.84
N GLY A 136 -18.07 -3.82 10.01
CA GLY A 136 -19.21 -3.37 10.78
C GLY A 136 -20.57 -3.75 10.17
N ALA A 137 -20.71 -3.66 8.86
CA ALA A 137 -21.92 -4.05 8.15
C ALA A 137 -22.25 -5.55 8.31
N LYS A 138 -21.23 -6.41 8.40
CA LYS A 138 -21.40 -7.85 8.66
C LYS A 138 -21.71 -8.16 10.12
N ALA A 139 -21.24 -7.35 11.06
CA ALA A 139 -21.49 -7.51 12.49
C ALA A 139 -22.93 -7.12 12.88
N THR A 140 -23.56 -6.22 12.15
CA THR A 140 -24.93 -5.77 12.40
C THR A 140 -26.01 -6.71 11.82
N GLY A 141 -25.62 -7.86 11.26
CA GLY A 141 -26.48 -8.98 10.87
C GLY A 141 -27.73 -8.62 10.09
N GLY A 142 -27.65 -8.67 8.77
CA GLY A 142 -28.76 -9.08 7.94
C GLY A 142 -30.00 -8.22 7.95
N SER A 143 -29.97 -7.02 7.41
CA SER A 143 -31.08 -6.58 6.58
C SER A 143 -30.81 -7.10 5.18
N ALA A 144 -31.64 -8.03 4.75
CA ALA A 144 -31.69 -8.41 3.34
C ALA A 144 -31.86 -7.15 2.50
N PRO A 145 -31.21 -7.05 1.34
CA PRO A 145 -31.50 -5.94 0.45
C PRO A 145 -32.99 -5.93 0.15
N ALA A 146 -33.61 -4.77 0.30
CA ALA A 146 -34.99 -4.59 -0.09
C ALA A 146 -35.09 -4.99 -1.57
N GLU A 147 -35.94 -5.98 -1.86
CA GLU A 147 -36.31 -6.26 -3.25
C GLU A 147 -36.86 -4.96 -3.84
N ILE A 148 -36.19 -4.46 -4.84
CA ILE A 148 -36.71 -3.41 -5.69
C ILE A 148 -37.78 -4.11 -6.54
N ASP A 149 -39.04 -3.93 -6.15
CA ASP A 149 -40.16 -4.32 -6.96
C ASP A 149 -40.13 -3.44 -8.23
N MET A 150 -39.71 -4.04 -9.33
CA MET A 150 -39.80 -3.48 -10.64
C MET A 150 -41.09 -3.96 -11.32
N SER A 151 -42.20 -3.42 -10.89
CA SER A 151 -43.46 -3.49 -11.64
C SER A 151 -43.72 -2.19 -12.41
#